data_3a2eed13c6b86623f0f5168ca8fd52ec
#
_entry.id   3a2eed13c6b86623f0f5168ca8fd52ec
#
_cell.length_a   1.000
_cell.length_b   1.000
_cell.length_c   1.000
_cell.angle_alpha   90.00
_cell.angle_beta   90.00
_cell.angle_gamma   90.00
#
_symmetry.space_group_name_H-M   'P 1'
#
loop_
_entity.id
_entity.type
_entity.pdbx_description
1 polymer ?
#
loop_
_entity_poly.entity_id
_entity_poly.type
_entity_poly.pdbx_seq_one_letter_code
_entity_poly.pdbx_strand_id
1 'polypeptide(L)'
;MNFESCFRLLAERLKDEIIVTSAGNCSELWWEITGESERVFYLEASMSLAPLFAAGIALGTTRTVVALNGDGAFCMNPGTLMVERQLALPNLKHFVVSNRVYGSTNDLSHPFGDLTDYAAMARASGVKRVYDFSTIEGLGQGLDEMICDPGHAFGVLHVEPLGRHPRAPGIDGPELKFRFGRYLEQSGGPTIFDVPLKKS
;
A
#
# COMPACT_ATOMS: atom_id res chain seq x y z
N MET A 1 -6.28 16.86 -0.55
CA MET A 1 -6.72 16.74 0.87
C MET A 1 -5.51 16.67 1.80
N ASN A 2 -5.68 16.99 3.09
CA ASN A 2 -4.58 16.89 4.03
C ASN A 2 -4.09 15.44 4.18
N PHE A 3 -2.78 15.20 4.09
CA PHE A 3 -2.18 13.85 4.07
C PHE A 3 -2.41 13.12 5.40
N GLU A 4 -2.16 13.80 6.52
CA GLU A 4 -2.32 13.19 7.84
C GLU A 4 -3.78 12.83 8.13
N SER A 5 -4.72 13.71 7.79
CA SER A 5 -6.16 13.43 7.94
C SER A 5 -6.60 12.24 7.08
N CYS A 6 -6.07 12.11 5.85
CA CYS A 6 -6.31 10.97 4.98
C CYS A 6 -5.85 9.66 5.65
N PHE A 7 -4.63 9.62 6.16
CA PHE A 7 -4.07 8.43 6.79
C PHE A 7 -4.74 8.08 8.12
N ARG A 8 -5.18 9.07 8.90
CA ARG A 8 -5.99 8.83 10.12
C ARG A 8 -7.32 8.17 9.77
N LEU A 9 -8.00 8.65 8.72
CA LEU A 9 -9.25 8.03 8.25
C LEU A 9 -9.02 6.59 7.77
N LEU A 10 -7.96 6.34 6.99
CA LEU A 10 -7.59 4.98 6.58
C LEU A 10 -7.32 4.10 7.80
N ALA A 11 -6.53 4.57 8.76
CA ALA A 11 -6.18 3.82 9.98
C ALA A 11 -7.41 3.56 10.88
N GLU A 12 -8.40 4.43 10.86
CA GLU A 12 -9.68 4.25 11.56
C GLU A 12 -10.53 3.14 10.91
N ARG A 13 -10.51 3.02 9.58
CA ARG A 13 -11.36 2.08 8.82
C ARG A 13 -10.69 0.75 8.57
N LEU A 14 -9.39 0.72 8.31
CA LEU A 14 -8.61 -0.48 8.00
C LEU A 14 -8.15 -1.16 9.30
N LYS A 15 -9.01 -1.96 9.94
CA LYS A 15 -8.73 -2.62 11.23
C LYS A 15 -8.22 -4.05 11.07
N ASP A 16 -8.73 -4.78 10.09
CA ASP A 16 -8.47 -6.21 9.92
C ASP A 16 -7.62 -6.53 8.69
N GLU A 17 -7.42 -5.56 7.81
CA GLU A 17 -6.67 -5.72 6.57
C GLU A 17 -5.17 -5.89 6.85
N ILE A 18 -4.51 -6.64 5.99
CA ILE A 18 -3.05 -6.71 5.93
C ILE A 18 -2.56 -5.49 5.15
N ILE A 19 -1.64 -4.73 5.72
CA ILE A 19 -1.16 -3.48 5.12
C ILE A 19 0.29 -3.65 4.67
N VAL A 20 0.58 -3.20 3.46
CA VAL A 20 1.94 -3.05 2.93
C VAL A 20 2.15 -1.59 2.56
N THR A 21 3.15 -0.97 3.14
CA THR A 21 3.48 0.43 2.83
C THR A 21 4.76 0.53 2.02
N SER A 22 4.82 1.46 1.06
CA SER A 22 6.07 1.78 0.38
C SER A 22 6.97 2.67 1.24
N ALA A 23 8.27 2.67 0.95
CA ALA A 23 9.25 3.52 1.61
C ALA A 23 8.87 5.00 1.62
N GLY A 24 9.37 5.71 2.59
CA GLY A 24 9.17 7.15 2.80
C GLY A 24 7.86 7.47 3.51
N ASN A 25 7.23 8.60 3.17
CA ASN A 25 6.10 9.15 3.91
C ASN A 25 4.94 8.17 4.14
N CYS A 26 4.72 7.20 3.26
CA CYS A 26 3.68 6.19 3.47
C CYS A 26 3.98 5.30 4.68
N SER A 27 5.20 4.79 4.80
CA SER A 27 5.62 3.97 5.94
C SER A 27 5.73 4.81 7.21
N GLU A 28 6.41 5.94 7.12
CA GLU A 28 6.72 6.82 8.25
C GLU A 28 5.44 7.35 8.93
N LEU A 29 4.51 7.90 8.12
CA LEU A 29 3.26 8.43 8.64
C LEU A 29 2.33 7.33 9.15
N TRP A 30 2.28 6.18 8.44
CA TRP A 30 1.49 5.04 8.91
C TRP A 30 1.97 4.55 10.27
N TRP A 31 3.30 4.39 10.43
CA TRP A 31 3.91 4.03 11.70
C TRP A 31 3.60 5.04 12.82
N GLU A 32 3.74 6.33 12.53
CA GLU A 32 3.48 7.39 13.50
C GLU A 32 2.03 7.37 14.01
N ILE A 33 1.06 7.10 13.11
CA ILE A 33 -0.36 7.09 13.44
C ILE A 33 -0.79 5.79 14.14
N THR A 34 -0.30 4.64 13.68
CA THR A 34 -0.81 3.34 14.13
C THR A 34 0.10 2.66 15.15
N GLY A 35 1.35 3.10 15.27
CA GLY A 35 2.35 2.42 16.05
C GLY A 35 2.74 1.07 15.46
N GLU A 36 3.33 0.23 16.31
CA GLU A 36 3.75 -1.11 15.95
C GLU A 36 2.56 -2.05 15.74
N SER A 37 2.57 -2.77 14.61
CA SER A 37 1.49 -3.70 14.27
C SER A 37 2.02 -4.89 13.47
N GLU A 38 1.70 -6.12 13.90
CA GLU A 38 2.12 -7.35 13.22
C GLU A 38 1.48 -7.54 11.85
N ARG A 39 0.34 -6.89 11.57
CA ARG A 39 -0.35 -6.95 10.27
C ARG A 39 0.17 -5.97 9.23
N VAL A 40 1.19 -5.18 9.55
CA VAL A 40 1.76 -4.18 8.66
C VAL A 40 3.17 -4.58 8.25
N PHE A 41 3.45 -4.53 6.95
CA PHE A 41 4.80 -4.69 6.42
C PHE A 41 5.30 -3.38 5.82
N TYR A 42 6.38 -2.86 6.36
CA TYR A 42 7.02 -1.62 5.94
C TYR A 42 8.16 -1.91 4.97
N LEU A 43 7.97 -1.57 3.68
CA LEU A 43 9.00 -1.75 2.65
C LEU A 43 9.91 -0.52 2.58
N GLU A 44 10.77 -0.36 3.60
CA GLU A 44 11.60 0.84 3.75
C GLU A 44 12.69 1.02 2.68
N ALA A 45 13.16 -0.04 2.06
CA ALA A 45 14.30 0.03 1.13
C ALA A 45 13.97 -0.44 -0.29
N SER A 46 12.71 -0.65 -0.61
CA SER A 46 12.29 -1.27 -1.88
C SER A 46 11.20 -0.44 -2.55
N MET A 47 11.54 0.78 -2.95
CA MET A 47 10.62 1.62 -3.73
C MET A 47 10.11 0.85 -4.94
N SER A 48 8.88 1.09 -5.34
CA SER A 48 8.16 0.42 -6.43
C SER A 48 7.65 -1.00 -6.18
N LEU A 49 8.08 -1.70 -5.13
CA LEU A 49 7.74 -3.12 -4.93
C LEU A 49 6.54 -3.37 -4.01
N ALA A 50 6.04 -2.38 -3.29
CA ALA A 50 4.93 -2.57 -2.35
C ALA A 50 3.68 -3.23 -2.97
N PRO A 51 3.21 -2.84 -4.17
CA PRO A 51 2.05 -3.49 -4.77
C PRO A 51 2.30 -4.95 -5.14
N LEU A 52 3.49 -5.28 -5.66
CA LEU A 52 3.83 -6.66 -6.03
C LEU A 52 4.03 -7.54 -4.81
N PHE A 53 4.62 -7.00 -3.75
CA PHE A 53 4.74 -7.70 -2.47
C PHE A 53 3.35 -7.96 -1.86
N ALA A 54 2.46 -6.97 -1.88
CA ALA A 54 1.07 -7.11 -1.45
C ALA A 54 0.31 -8.15 -2.30
N ALA A 55 0.52 -8.18 -3.62
CA ALA A 55 -0.05 -9.19 -4.50
C ALA A 55 0.43 -10.60 -4.14
N GLY A 56 1.72 -10.76 -3.81
CA GLY A 56 2.27 -12.04 -3.34
C GLY A 56 1.61 -12.51 -2.04
N ILE A 57 1.36 -11.61 -1.09
CA ILE A 57 0.62 -11.92 0.14
C ILE A 57 -0.83 -12.30 -0.19
N ALA A 58 -1.51 -11.52 -1.04
CA ALA A 58 -2.90 -11.75 -1.42
C ALA A 58 -3.14 -13.10 -2.10
N LEU A 59 -2.13 -13.66 -2.79
CA LEU A 59 -2.17 -15.03 -3.32
C LEU A 59 -2.22 -16.10 -2.22
N GLY A 60 -1.63 -15.81 -1.06
CA GLY A 60 -1.50 -16.76 0.06
C GLY A 60 -2.56 -16.61 1.15
N THR A 61 -3.51 -15.68 1.02
CA THR A 61 -4.55 -15.44 2.05
C THR A 61 -5.88 -15.07 1.42
N THR A 62 -6.97 -15.29 2.15
CA THR A 62 -8.30 -14.80 1.78
C THR A 62 -8.61 -13.41 2.37
N ARG A 63 -7.74 -12.91 3.24
CA ARG A 63 -7.91 -11.59 3.86
C ARG A 63 -7.61 -10.47 2.85
N THR A 64 -8.25 -9.35 3.04
CA THR A 64 -7.97 -8.16 2.24
C THR A 64 -6.54 -7.65 2.51
N VAL A 65 -5.79 -7.43 1.44
CA VAL A 65 -4.43 -6.87 1.48
C VAL A 65 -4.45 -5.50 0.82
N VAL A 66 -3.95 -4.51 1.54
CA VAL A 66 -3.90 -3.12 1.09
C VAL A 66 -2.46 -2.71 0.87
N ALA A 67 -2.13 -2.24 -0.33
CA ALA A 67 -0.88 -1.58 -0.63
C ALA A 67 -1.06 -0.06 -0.55
N LEU A 68 -0.31 0.62 0.32
CA LEU A 68 -0.19 2.07 0.37
C LEU A 68 1.12 2.47 -0.31
N ASN A 69 1.05 2.90 -1.55
CA ASN A 69 2.20 3.14 -2.41
C ASN A 69 2.31 4.62 -2.77
N GLY A 70 3.41 5.26 -2.41
CA GLY A 70 3.65 6.65 -2.83
C GLY A 70 3.74 6.78 -4.35
N ASP A 71 3.29 7.91 -4.88
CA ASP A 71 3.34 8.19 -6.32
C ASP A 71 4.77 8.17 -6.89
N GLY A 72 5.76 8.65 -6.14
CA GLY A 72 7.17 8.53 -6.51
C GLY A 72 7.64 7.08 -6.62
N ALA A 73 7.21 6.21 -5.72
CA ALA A 73 7.49 4.78 -5.78
C ALA A 73 6.74 4.12 -6.95
N PHE A 74 5.49 4.51 -7.20
CA PHE A 74 4.71 4.02 -8.33
C PHE A 74 5.33 4.39 -9.68
N CYS A 75 5.80 5.64 -9.83
CA CYS A 75 6.45 6.11 -11.06
C CYS A 75 7.73 5.35 -11.43
N MET A 76 8.39 4.71 -10.47
CA MET A 76 9.56 3.86 -10.75
C MET A 76 9.20 2.55 -11.45
N ASN A 77 7.99 2.04 -11.27
CA ASN A 77 7.55 0.80 -11.91
C ASN A 77 6.02 0.78 -12.12
N PRO A 78 5.46 1.57 -13.02
CA PRO A 78 4.03 1.54 -13.33
C PRO A 78 3.60 0.22 -13.98
N GLY A 79 4.55 -0.61 -14.44
CA GLY A 79 4.30 -1.96 -14.95
C GLY A 79 3.67 -2.91 -13.91
N THR A 80 3.66 -2.57 -12.63
CA THR A 80 2.93 -3.32 -11.58
C THR A 80 1.45 -3.46 -11.94
N LEU A 81 0.83 -2.47 -12.58
CA LEU A 81 -0.56 -2.51 -13.03
C LEU A 81 -0.87 -3.68 -13.97
N MET A 82 0.10 -4.06 -14.82
CA MET A 82 -0.06 -5.18 -15.75
C MET A 82 -0.09 -6.51 -14.98
N VAL A 83 0.74 -6.64 -13.95
CA VAL A 83 0.79 -7.82 -13.08
C VAL A 83 -0.48 -7.91 -12.23
N GLU A 84 -0.88 -6.81 -11.61
CA GLU A 84 -2.10 -6.73 -10.80
C GLU A 84 -3.34 -7.09 -11.63
N ARG A 85 -3.45 -6.53 -12.85
CA ARG A 85 -4.53 -6.86 -13.78
C ARG A 85 -4.50 -8.33 -14.20
N GLN A 86 -3.31 -8.89 -14.46
CA GLN A 86 -3.16 -10.31 -14.84
C GLN A 86 -3.60 -11.24 -13.71
N LEU A 87 -3.21 -10.92 -12.48
CA LEU A 87 -3.58 -11.71 -11.30
C LEU A 87 -5.05 -11.48 -10.91
N ALA A 88 -5.56 -10.27 -11.08
CA ALA A 88 -6.93 -9.84 -10.78
C ALA A 88 -7.43 -10.33 -9.40
N LEU A 89 -6.56 -10.27 -8.37
CA LEU A 89 -6.80 -10.82 -7.04
C LEU A 89 -7.97 -10.09 -6.35
N PRO A 90 -9.03 -10.78 -5.96
CA PRO A 90 -10.23 -10.13 -5.43
C PRO A 90 -9.99 -9.41 -4.10
N ASN A 91 -8.98 -9.81 -3.38
CA ASN A 91 -8.61 -9.30 -2.07
C ASN A 91 -7.44 -8.30 -2.09
N LEU A 92 -6.95 -7.88 -3.25
CA LEU A 92 -5.90 -6.85 -3.37
C LEU A 92 -6.51 -5.46 -3.60
N LYS A 93 -6.14 -4.51 -2.76
CA LYS A 93 -6.48 -3.09 -2.86
C LYS A 93 -5.20 -2.27 -2.92
N HIS A 94 -4.96 -1.60 -4.03
CA HIS A 94 -3.77 -0.77 -4.24
C HIS A 94 -4.14 0.71 -4.22
N PHE A 95 -3.59 1.46 -3.28
CA PHE A 95 -3.69 2.91 -3.23
C PHE A 95 -2.39 3.56 -3.68
N VAL A 96 -2.48 4.48 -4.64
CA VAL A 96 -1.41 5.43 -4.95
C VAL A 96 -1.68 6.71 -4.16
N VAL A 97 -0.75 7.03 -3.27
CA VAL A 97 -0.79 8.26 -2.46
C VAL A 97 -0.05 9.33 -3.22
N SER A 98 -0.81 10.22 -3.87
CA SER A 98 -0.27 11.24 -4.77
C SER A 98 -0.12 12.58 -4.04
N ASN A 99 1.08 12.86 -3.57
CA ASN A 99 1.49 14.16 -3.06
C ASN A 99 2.33 14.97 -4.06
N ARG A 100 2.65 14.38 -5.22
CA ARG A 100 3.40 14.98 -6.35
C ARG A 100 4.84 15.36 -6.05
N VAL A 101 5.37 14.90 -4.92
CA VAL A 101 6.74 15.18 -4.49
C VAL A 101 7.41 13.94 -3.91
N TYR A 102 8.73 13.88 -3.97
CA TYR A 102 9.53 12.93 -3.20
C TYR A 102 9.71 13.45 -1.77
N GLY A 103 8.71 13.20 -0.91
CA GLY A 103 8.64 13.77 0.44
C GLY A 103 9.86 13.46 1.31
N SER A 104 10.43 12.26 1.21
CA SER A 104 11.64 11.87 1.95
C SER A 104 12.93 12.54 1.45
N THR A 105 12.88 13.30 0.35
CA THR A 105 14.01 14.02 -0.24
C THR A 105 13.71 15.51 -0.39
N ASN A 106 13.30 16.14 0.71
CA ASN A 106 12.99 17.57 0.78
C ASN A 106 11.93 18.05 -0.21
N ASP A 107 10.87 17.26 -0.40
CA ASP A 107 9.73 17.58 -1.26
C ASP A 107 10.14 17.96 -2.71
N LEU A 108 11.17 17.30 -3.24
CA LEU A 108 11.51 17.46 -4.65
C LEU A 108 10.34 17.06 -5.54
N SER A 109 9.95 17.97 -6.43
CA SER A 109 8.84 17.73 -7.35
C SER A 109 9.12 16.54 -8.27
N HIS A 110 8.09 15.72 -8.51
CA HIS A 110 8.16 14.68 -9.54
C HIS A 110 8.26 15.32 -10.92
N PRO A 111 9.02 14.73 -11.86
CA PRO A 111 8.87 15.06 -13.27
C PRO A 111 7.41 14.85 -13.68
N PHE A 112 6.76 15.91 -14.19
CA PHE A 112 5.35 15.88 -14.63
C PHE A 112 4.31 15.50 -13.56
N GLY A 113 4.61 15.70 -12.26
CA GLY A 113 3.71 15.33 -11.16
C GLY A 113 2.30 15.90 -11.29
N ASP A 114 2.16 17.14 -11.76
CA ASP A 114 0.87 17.80 -11.97
C ASP A 114 0.11 17.33 -13.23
N LEU A 115 0.79 16.64 -14.15
CA LEU A 115 0.21 16.17 -15.42
C LEU A 115 -0.10 14.66 -15.41
N THR A 116 0.31 13.94 -14.37
CA THR A 116 0.14 12.49 -14.31
C THR A 116 -1.23 12.13 -13.75
N ASP A 117 -2.04 11.49 -14.56
CA ASP A 117 -3.34 10.91 -14.16
C ASP A 117 -3.16 9.41 -13.88
N TYR A 118 -2.93 9.08 -12.61
CA TYR A 118 -2.74 7.69 -12.16
C TYR A 118 -3.99 6.84 -12.32
N ALA A 119 -5.17 7.45 -12.16
CA ALA A 119 -6.44 6.75 -12.34
C ALA A 119 -6.67 6.39 -13.82
N ALA A 120 -6.36 7.31 -14.75
CA ALA A 120 -6.40 7.01 -16.18
C ALA A 120 -5.39 5.92 -16.58
N MET A 121 -4.17 5.93 -16.00
CA MET A 121 -3.17 4.88 -16.23
C MET A 121 -3.70 3.50 -15.80
N ALA A 122 -4.33 3.41 -14.63
CA ALA A 122 -4.92 2.16 -14.15
C ALA A 122 -6.05 1.68 -15.06
N ARG A 123 -6.94 2.58 -15.49
CA ARG A 123 -8.02 2.26 -16.46
C ARG A 123 -7.47 1.80 -17.80
N ALA A 124 -6.46 2.49 -18.33
CA ALA A 124 -5.80 2.13 -19.58
C ALA A 124 -5.09 0.76 -19.49
N SER A 125 -4.58 0.40 -18.32
CA SER A 125 -4.00 -0.93 -18.06
C SER A 125 -5.06 -2.03 -17.91
N GLY A 126 -6.36 -1.69 -17.91
CA GLY A 126 -7.48 -2.62 -17.84
C GLY A 126 -7.94 -2.96 -16.41
N VAL A 127 -7.53 -2.18 -15.40
CA VAL A 127 -8.09 -2.28 -14.04
C VAL A 127 -9.55 -1.81 -14.09
N LYS A 128 -10.47 -2.64 -13.62
CA LYS A 128 -11.91 -2.38 -13.76
C LYS A 128 -12.46 -1.44 -12.68
N ARG A 129 -11.94 -1.55 -11.47
CA ARG A 129 -12.37 -0.78 -10.29
C ARG A 129 -11.31 0.25 -9.95
N VAL A 130 -11.55 1.47 -10.38
CA VAL A 130 -10.62 2.60 -10.19
C VAL A 130 -11.35 3.73 -9.49
N TYR A 131 -10.86 4.06 -8.32
CA TYR A 131 -11.36 5.11 -7.44
C TYR A 131 -10.39 6.29 -7.45
N ASP A 132 -10.91 7.49 -7.26
CA ASP A 132 -10.14 8.72 -7.29
C ASP A 132 -10.65 9.67 -6.21
N PHE A 133 -9.85 9.88 -5.16
CA PHE A 133 -10.25 10.59 -3.95
C PHE A 133 -9.45 11.87 -3.78
N SER A 134 -10.10 13.02 -3.88
CA SER A 134 -9.51 14.34 -3.71
C SER A 134 -9.94 15.06 -2.43
N THR A 135 -10.98 14.55 -1.74
CA THR A 135 -11.48 15.10 -0.48
C THR A 135 -11.63 14.02 0.58
N ILE A 136 -11.57 14.42 1.86
CA ILE A 136 -11.77 13.50 3.00
C ILE A 136 -13.20 12.96 3.01
N GLU A 137 -14.17 13.77 2.67
CA GLU A 137 -15.59 13.38 2.59
C GLU A 137 -15.79 12.32 1.50
N GLY A 138 -15.21 12.53 0.32
CA GLY A 138 -15.29 11.57 -0.78
C GLY A 138 -14.60 10.24 -0.44
N LEU A 139 -13.44 10.30 0.22
CA LEU A 139 -12.76 9.11 0.73
C LEU A 139 -13.63 8.39 1.76
N GLY A 140 -14.21 9.11 2.73
CA GLY A 140 -15.07 8.53 3.76
C GLY A 140 -16.33 7.84 3.21
N GLN A 141 -16.87 8.33 2.08
CA GLN A 141 -18.03 7.75 1.42
C GLN A 141 -17.68 6.53 0.56
N GLY A 142 -16.52 6.54 -0.14
CA GLY A 142 -16.18 5.51 -1.12
C GLY A 142 -15.23 4.42 -0.61
N LEU A 143 -14.59 4.61 0.55
CA LEU A 143 -13.58 3.69 1.05
C LEU A 143 -14.16 2.31 1.37
N ASP A 144 -15.28 2.27 2.07
CA ASP A 144 -15.91 1.00 2.47
C ASP A 144 -16.35 0.19 1.23
N GLU A 145 -16.88 0.87 0.20
CA GLU A 145 -17.18 0.23 -1.08
C GLU A 145 -15.92 -0.38 -1.70
N MET A 146 -14.84 0.39 -1.81
CA MET A 146 -13.59 -0.09 -2.38
C MET A 146 -13.01 -1.28 -1.62
N ILE A 147 -13.05 -1.26 -0.29
CA ILE A 147 -12.47 -2.32 0.55
C ILE A 147 -13.34 -3.59 0.54
N CYS A 148 -14.67 -3.43 0.64
CA CYS A 148 -15.61 -4.57 0.73
C CYS A 148 -15.95 -5.19 -0.63
N ASP A 149 -15.79 -4.47 -1.74
CA ASP A 149 -16.08 -5.00 -3.08
C ASP A 149 -15.18 -6.21 -3.39
N PRO A 150 -15.74 -7.38 -3.74
CA PRO A 150 -14.97 -8.55 -4.10
C PRO A 150 -14.31 -8.38 -5.48
N GLY A 151 -13.17 -7.74 -5.52
CA GLY A 151 -12.40 -7.54 -6.75
C GLY A 151 -11.14 -6.72 -6.51
N HIS A 152 -10.16 -6.91 -7.40
CA HIS A 152 -9.01 -6.02 -7.44
C HIS A 152 -9.46 -4.57 -7.64
N ALA A 153 -9.01 -3.67 -6.79
CA ALA A 153 -9.33 -2.27 -6.86
C ALA A 153 -8.06 -1.41 -6.74
N PHE A 154 -8.07 -0.31 -7.50
CA PHE A 154 -7.02 0.69 -7.49
C PHE A 154 -7.60 2.04 -7.08
N GLY A 155 -7.01 2.69 -6.10
CA GLY A 155 -7.43 4.00 -5.62
C GLY A 155 -6.32 5.04 -5.71
N VAL A 156 -6.65 6.26 -6.09
CA VAL A 156 -5.74 7.41 -6.02
C VAL A 156 -6.17 8.30 -4.87
N LEU A 157 -5.21 8.63 -4.00
CA LEU A 157 -5.39 9.53 -2.87
C LEU A 157 -4.65 10.83 -3.17
N HIS A 158 -5.34 11.88 -3.61
CA HIS A 158 -4.73 13.18 -3.86
C HIS A 158 -4.53 13.93 -2.55
N VAL A 159 -3.31 13.94 -2.08
CA VAL A 159 -2.92 14.60 -0.83
C VAL A 159 -1.98 15.77 -1.07
N GLU A 160 -1.94 16.69 -0.13
CA GLU A 160 -0.92 17.73 -0.08
C GLU A 160 0.40 17.15 0.39
N PRO A 161 1.56 17.72 0.00
CA PRO A 161 2.84 17.38 0.60
C PRO A 161 2.77 17.44 2.12
N LEU A 162 3.43 16.51 2.81
CA LEU A 162 3.34 16.43 4.27
C LEU A 162 4.04 17.62 4.95
N GLY A 163 5.06 18.22 4.31
CA GLY A 163 5.78 19.38 4.81
C GLY A 163 6.63 19.10 6.07
N ARG A 164 6.78 17.83 6.44
CA ARG A 164 7.60 17.35 7.57
C ARG A 164 8.05 15.93 7.32
N HIS A 165 9.05 15.49 8.07
CA HIS A 165 9.54 14.12 8.02
C HIS A 165 9.11 13.38 9.31
N PRO A 166 8.13 12.48 9.25
CA PRO A 166 7.80 11.61 10.35
C PRO A 166 8.97 10.67 10.67
N ARG A 167 8.94 10.09 11.85
CA ARG A 167 9.97 9.14 12.24
C ARG A 167 9.79 7.81 11.48
N ALA A 168 10.90 7.29 10.94
CA ALA A 168 10.92 5.97 10.33
C ALA A 168 10.49 4.87 11.32
N PRO A 169 9.88 3.77 10.84
CA PRO A 169 9.56 2.61 11.66
C PRO A 169 10.75 2.13 12.49
N GLY A 170 10.53 1.94 13.78
CA GLY A 170 11.57 1.57 14.74
C GLY A 170 11.88 0.06 14.80
N ILE A 171 11.74 -0.64 13.67
CA ILE A 171 11.93 -2.10 13.57
C ILE A 171 12.91 -2.41 12.45
N ASP A 172 13.85 -3.33 12.68
CA ASP A 172 14.77 -3.74 11.62
C ASP A 172 14.14 -4.74 10.63
N GLY A 173 14.72 -4.83 9.43
CA GLY A 173 14.17 -5.66 8.35
C GLY A 173 14.07 -7.15 8.68
N PRO A 174 15.10 -7.79 9.26
CA PRO A 174 15.03 -9.18 9.73
C PRO A 174 13.92 -9.42 10.73
N GLU A 175 13.79 -8.60 11.76
CA GLU A 175 12.75 -8.71 12.77
C GLU A 175 11.36 -8.55 12.14
N LEU A 176 11.16 -7.51 11.33
CA LEU A 176 9.92 -7.27 10.61
C LEU A 176 9.52 -8.48 9.76
N LYS A 177 10.46 -9.03 8.98
CA LYS A 177 10.22 -10.19 8.12
C LYS A 177 9.73 -11.40 8.90
N PHE A 178 10.40 -11.76 9.99
CA PHE A 178 10.05 -12.95 10.77
C PHE A 178 8.74 -12.75 11.53
N ARG A 179 8.54 -11.60 12.13
CA ARG A 179 7.32 -11.27 12.87
C ARG A 179 6.11 -11.27 11.96
N PHE A 180 6.20 -10.58 10.84
CA PHE A 180 5.13 -10.52 9.84
C PHE A 180 4.83 -11.90 9.24
N GLY A 181 5.87 -12.71 8.93
CA GLY A 181 5.70 -14.07 8.46
C GLY A 181 4.96 -14.95 9.46
N ARG A 182 5.29 -14.87 10.75
CA ARG A 182 4.57 -15.59 11.83
C ARG A 182 3.11 -15.14 11.94
N TYR A 183 2.87 -13.84 11.82
CA TYR A 183 1.50 -13.32 11.80
C TYR A 183 0.67 -13.90 10.64
N LEU A 184 1.24 -13.98 9.42
CA LEU A 184 0.56 -14.57 8.28
C LEU A 184 0.23 -16.04 8.50
N GLU A 185 1.17 -16.84 9.02
CA GLU A 185 0.94 -18.25 9.37
C GLU A 185 -0.21 -18.43 10.39
N GLN A 186 -0.21 -17.64 11.45
CA GLN A 186 -1.24 -17.66 12.50
C GLN A 186 -2.61 -17.18 12.00
N SER A 187 -2.61 -16.34 10.95
CA SER A 187 -3.82 -15.82 10.32
C SER A 187 -4.44 -16.76 9.27
N GLY A 188 -3.98 -18.01 9.17
CA GLY A 188 -4.47 -19.00 8.21
C GLY A 188 -3.79 -18.92 6.83
N GLY A 189 -2.68 -18.22 6.73
CA GLY A 189 -1.80 -18.23 5.56
C GLY A 189 -1.01 -19.55 5.45
N PRO A 190 -0.33 -19.79 4.32
CA PRO A 190 0.53 -20.96 4.15
C PRO A 190 1.67 -20.94 5.17
N THR A 191 2.07 -22.09 5.67
CA THR A 191 3.18 -22.26 6.58
C THR A 191 4.49 -21.91 5.85
N ILE A 192 5.03 -20.72 6.08
CA ILE A 192 6.18 -20.18 5.35
C ILE A 192 7.49 -20.81 5.82
N PHE A 193 7.56 -21.23 7.10
CA PHE A 193 8.78 -21.72 7.73
C PHE A 193 8.81 -23.24 7.94
N ASP A 194 7.74 -23.95 7.59
CA ASP A 194 7.66 -25.39 7.66
C ASP A 194 7.96 -26.01 6.29
N VAL A 195 9.12 -25.69 5.73
CA VAL A 195 9.65 -26.43 4.59
C VAL A 195 10.16 -27.75 5.17
N PRO A 196 9.56 -28.91 4.86
CA PRO A 196 10.12 -30.19 5.28
C PRO A 196 11.54 -30.26 4.73
N LEU A 197 12.54 -30.29 5.63
CA LEU A 197 13.91 -30.62 5.21
C LEU A 197 13.80 -31.95 4.46
N LYS A 198 14.07 -31.95 3.15
CA LYS A 198 14.18 -33.19 2.38
C LYS A 198 15.16 -34.05 3.13
N LYS A 199 14.67 -35.13 3.75
CA LYS A 199 15.56 -36.18 4.26
C LYS A 199 16.33 -36.71 3.08
N SER A 200 17.63 -36.40 3.05
CA SER A 200 18.60 -36.96 2.12
C SER A 200 18.65 -38.47 2.24
#